data_184dd12528f171009aeee491bb1889d4
#
_entry.id   184dd12528f171009aeee491bb1889d4
#
_cell.length_a   1.000
_cell.length_b   1.000
_cell.length_c   1.000
_cell.angle_alpha   90.00
_cell.angle_beta   90.00
_cell.angle_gamma   90.00
#
_symmetry.space_group_name_H-M   'P 1'
#
loop_
_entity.id
_entity.type
_entity.pdbx_description
1 polymer ?
#
loop_
_entity_poly.entity_id
_entity_poly.type
_entity_poly.pdbx_seq_one_letter_code
_entity_poly.pdbx_strand_id
1 'polypeptide(L)'
;MMKIIVSYILSFYLISHLVAGQTSGPVANEFISRSLEANQTVPSDMNASEKKGPMRTSKMETIRKAGNDLRSDEEGLRVGAAKLLGKYPGSGSALLLVGALDDQSALVRRAAIVSLTEQANNGFPVFDRSLLEKVFSKLGDTDVEVRREVSAMIPRLVGGLMRSGMEAVEINGRKVYRSIPASLRPDLFSTAKKAMLDEDAIVRQNMLKYYQYLRIPMSVPTFEKLLNDTDQGVLLAALSRVSLNARDPKIVTRIDELSKHPNKGIRLKVIDVARDCNRYDAKYRSILREMTGDKDPEVTSMAAVELSRLGERLPPVTVEKIRSYLLNSRGMTAQVTTILYAVSSMGEDGLNIYKSLTEHSSSKMRTVAWQRLLSLTSGWEKASTWLPAMQDKAKGVRDAVLVNLRGRVGSLQPDQMNDLVVSPYSNVRIFAGQCLTSVSEETIQEFGFELLIDENEVVRSTTIRAMGVRKLPGWLKIMSRSLLDDNYVVQRAAMDALLGDTIKGVPVLRDHVSKNPTSKISSLARSELQRIGLSR
;
A
#
# COMPACT_ATOMS: atom_id res chain seq x y z
N MET A 1 10.83 -8.25 11.39
CA MET A 1 10.26 -7.61 10.18
C MET A 1 8.80 -8.03 9.91
N MET A 2 8.44 -9.32 9.91
CA MET A 2 7.06 -9.78 9.62
C MET A 2 5.99 -9.28 10.62
N LYS A 3 6.30 -9.13 11.90
CA LYS A 3 5.36 -8.58 12.92
C LYS A 3 5.06 -7.08 12.73
N ILE A 4 5.97 -6.31 12.15
CA ILE A 4 5.77 -4.87 11.88
C ILE A 4 4.87 -4.67 10.64
N ILE A 5 5.01 -5.52 9.63
CA ILE A 5 4.19 -5.46 8.40
C ILE A 5 2.73 -5.85 8.69
N VAL A 6 2.51 -6.85 9.53
CA VAL A 6 1.15 -7.27 9.93
C VAL A 6 0.46 -6.18 10.77
N SER A 7 1.21 -5.46 11.62
CA SER A 7 0.68 -4.33 12.40
C SER A 7 0.28 -3.14 11.50
N TYR A 8 1.02 -2.88 10.42
CA TYR A 8 0.69 -1.81 9.47
C TYR A 8 -0.54 -2.12 8.60
N ILE A 9 -0.69 -3.37 8.17
CA ILE A 9 -1.84 -3.81 7.36
C ILE A 9 -3.13 -3.80 8.20
N LEU A 10 -3.08 -4.24 9.46
CA LEU A 10 -4.22 -4.18 10.38
C LEU A 10 -4.61 -2.74 10.76
N SER A 11 -3.66 -1.84 10.90
CA SER A 11 -3.93 -0.41 11.15
C SER A 11 -4.61 0.26 9.96
N PHE A 12 -4.26 -0.11 8.72
CA PHE A 12 -4.91 0.42 7.52
C PHE A 12 -6.34 -0.10 7.33
N TYR A 13 -6.61 -1.35 7.72
CA TYR A 13 -7.94 -1.95 7.64
C TYR A 13 -8.89 -1.36 8.69
N LEU A 14 -8.41 -1.06 9.89
CA LEU A 14 -9.20 -0.41 10.95
C LEU A 14 -9.53 1.06 10.66
N ILE A 15 -8.62 1.79 10.02
CA ILE A 15 -8.86 3.19 9.64
C ILE A 15 -9.90 3.30 8.51
N SER A 16 -9.93 2.35 7.57
CA SER A 16 -10.93 2.34 6.50
C SER A 16 -12.35 2.02 7.00
N HIS A 17 -12.50 1.26 8.08
CA HIS A 17 -13.80 0.94 8.68
C HIS A 17 -14.30 2.01 9.66
N LEU A 18 -13.43 2.76 10.31
CA LEU A 18 -13.81 3.91 11.16
C LEU A 18 -14.34 5.11 10.36
N VAL A 19 -13.93 5.25 9.10
CA VAL A 19 -14.44 6.29 8.18
C VAL A 19 -15.82 5.93 7.61
N ALA A 20 -16.20 4.64 7.64
CA ALA A 20 -17.47 4.13 7.12
C ALA A 20 -18.63 4.12 8.13
N GLY A 21 -18.42 4.55 9.37
CA GLY A 21 -19.52 4.76 10.36
C GLY A 21 -20.29 3.51 10.78
N GLN A 22 -19.71 2.32 10.66
CA GLN A 22 -20.35 1.08 11.10
C GLN A 22 -19.40 0.24 11.94
N THR A 23 -19.72 0.08 13.16
CA THR A 23 -19.60 -0.98 14.18
C THR A 23 -19.07 -0.47 15.51
N SER A 24 -19.98 -0.24 16.43
CA SER A 24 -19.76 -0.33 17.87
C SER A 24 -20.08 -1.77 18.31
N GLY A 25 -19.08 -2.64 18.36
CA GLY A 25 -19.23 -4.00 18.89
C GLY A 25 -18.28 -4.24 20.07
N PRO A 26 -18.60 -5.19 20.99
CA PRO A 26 -17.87 -5.41 22.24
C PRO A 26 -16.38 -5.80 22.08
N VAL A 27 -15.97 -6.26 20.92
CA VAL A 27 -14.58 -6.66 20.63
C VAL A 27 -13.62 -5.47 20.53
N ALA A 28 -14.11 -4.28 20.11
CA ALA A 28 -13.28 -3.08 20.03
C ALA A 28 -12.90 -2.53 21.41
N ASN A 29 -13.82 -2.64 22.37
CA ASN A 29 -13.59 -2.18 23.76
C ASN A 29 -12.60 -3.08 24.51
N GLU A 30 -12.64 -4.39 24.27
CA GLU A 30 -11.71 -5.34 24.92
C GLU A 30 -10.26 -5.15 24.43
N PHE A 31 -10.07 -4.79 23.17
CA PHE A 31 -8.73 -4.52 22.63
C PHE A 31 -8.14 -3.21 23.14
N ILE A 32 -8.97 -2.19 23.31
CA ILE A 32 -8.56 -0.90 23.90
C ILE A 32 -8.20 -1.08 25.38
N SER A 33 -8.98 -1.86 26.13
CA SER A 33 -8.70 -2.18 27.54
C SER A 33 -7.38 -2.93 27.71
N ARG A 34 -7.12 -3.96 26.89
CA ARG A 34 -5.87 -4.72 26.94
C ARG A 34 -4.63 -3.91 26.52
N SER A 35 -4.79 -2.95 25.61
CA SER A 35 -3.70 -2.03 25.22
C SER A 35 -3.38 -1.00 26.31
N LEU A 36 -4.38 -0.63 27.13
CA LEU A 36 -4.20 0.26 28.28
C LEU A 36 -3.59 -0.47 29.48
N GLU A 37 -3.95 -1.74 29.70
CA GLU A 37 -3.39 -2.58 30.76
C GLU A 37 -1.92 -2.96 30.50
N ALA A 38 -1.54 -3.21 29.26
CA ALA A 38 -0.15 -3.51 28.88
C ALA A 38 0.83 -2.34 29.12
N ASN A 39 0.33 -1.10 29.26
CA ASN A 39 1.14 0.08 29.60
C ASN A 39 1.17 0.41 31.11
N GLN A 40 0.48 -0.37 31.96
CA GLN A 40 0.41 -0.11 33.41
C GLN A 40 1.32 -0.99 34.27
N THR A 41 2.06 -1.94 33.70
CA THR A 41 3.02 -2.74 34.44
C THR A 41 4.45 -2.22 34.28
N VAL A 42 4.75 -1.08 34.92
CA VAL A 42 6.11 -0.71 35.29
C VAL A 42 6.25 -1.10 36.78
N PRO A 43 7.22 -1.95 37.15
CA PRO A 43 7.42 -2.31 38.54
C PRO A 43 7.81 -1.10 39.39
N SER A 44 7.09 -0.90 40.49
CA SER A 44 7.28 0.17 41.46
C SER A 44 8.33 -0.19 42.52
N ASP A 45 9.50 -0.66 42.13
CA ASP A 45 10.61 -0.86 43.07
C ASP A 45 11.92 -0.37 42.43
N MET A 46 12.16 0.93 42.54
CA MET A 46 13.50 1.48 42.52
C MET A 46 13.59 2.62 43.55
N ASN A 47 13.89 2.22 44.76
CA ASN A 47 14.37 3.16 45.77
C ASN A 47 15.69 3.79 45.32
N ALA A 48 15.70 5.10 45.28
CA ALA A 48 16.77 5.93 44.78
C ALA A 48 18.00 5.92 45.71
N SER A 49 19.03 5.25 45.28
CA SER A 49 20.40 5.68 45.50
C SER A 49 21.19 5.46 44.18
N GLU A 50 20.79 6.18 43.13
CA GLU A 50 21.60 6.22 41.91
C GLU A 50 22.85 7.05 42.13
N LYS A 51 23.96 6.38 42.31
CA LYS A 51 25.29 6.93 42.02
C LYS A 51 25.28 7.43 40.57
N LYS A 52 25.39 8.74 40.34
CA LYS A 52 25.54 9.37 39.03
C LYS A 52 26.73 8.70 38.34
N GLY A 53 26.50 7.79 37.41
CA GLY A 53 27.55 7.09 36.70
C GLY A 53 28.36 8.05 35.78
N PRO A 54 29.60 7.74 35.46
CA PRO A 54 30.53 8.61 34.71
C PRO A 54 30.00 9.02 33.32
N MET A 55 29.07 8.31 32.75
CA MET A 55 28.45 8.58 31.43
C MET A 55 27.49 9.80 31.45
N ARG A 56 26.80 10.08 32.56
CA ARG A 56 25.89 11.23 32.70
C ARG A 56 26.63 12.54 32.89
N THR A 57 27.74 12.52 33.61
CA THR A 57 28.61 13.67 33.82
C THR A 57 29.26 14.10 32.51
N SER A 58 29.76 13.19 31.71
CA SER A 58 30.36 13.47 30.40
C SER A 58 29.36 14.11 29.40
N LYS A 59 28.09 13.64 29.35
CA LYS A 59 27.06 14.22 28.48
C LYS A 59 26.71 15.66 28.85
N MET A 60 26.53 15.96 30.13
CA MET A 60 26.22 17.29 30.62
C MET A 60 27.37 18.26 30.35
N GLU A 61 28.61 17.81 30.52
CA GLU A 61 29.80 18.58 30.24
C GLU A 61 29.97 18.91 28.76
N THR A 62 29.67 17.95 27.88
CA THR A 62 29.65 18.15 26.42
C THR A 62 28.62 19.20 26.02
N ILE A 63 27.38 19.15 26.54
CA ILE A 63 26.36 20.15 26.27
C ILE A 63 26.76 21.53 26.77
N ARG A 64 27.36 21.62 27.98
CA ARG A 64 27.84 22.87 28.54
C ARG A 64 28.96 23.49 27.69
N LYS A 65 29.93 22.66 27.25
CA LYS A 65 31.00 23.11 26.35
C LYS A 65 30.39 23.63 25.02
N ALA A 66 29.52 22.89 24.38
CA ALA A 66 28.86 23.34 23.15
C ALA A 66 28.06 24.64 23.36
N GLY A 67 27.43 24.82 24.53
CA GLY A 67 26.77 26.09 24.89
C GLY A 67 27.75 27.28 25.01
N ASN A 68 28.98 27.06 25.45
CA ASN A 68 30.02 28.07 25.45
C ASN A 68 30.54 28.32 24.02
N ASP A 69 30.79 27.28 23.25
CA ASP A 69 31.26 27.38 21.87
C ASP A 69 30.26 28.12 20.96
N LEU A 70 28.94 28.07 21.25
CA LEU A 70 27.91 28.90 20.57
C LEU A 70 28.10 30.42 20.79
N ARG A 71 28.90 30.83 21.74
CA ARG A 71 29.20 32.23 22.03
C ARG A 71 30.57 32.68 21.51
N SER A 72 31.27 31.79 20.81
CA SER A 72 32.58 32.09 20.22
C SER A 72 32.48 33.15 19.12
N ASP A 73 33.49 33.99 18.98
CA ASP A 73 33.60 34.92 17.85
C ASP A 73 33.80 34.14 16.50
N GLU A 74 34.33 32.94 16.58
CA GLU A 74 34.60 32.09 15.41
C GLU A 74 33.32 31.37 14.92
N GLU A 75 32.89 31.72 13.71
CA GLU A 75 31.69 31.14 13.09
C GLU A 75 31.75 29.61 13.01
N GLY A 76 32.91 29.05 12.65
CA GLY A 76 33.09 27.59 12.51
C GLY A 76 32.86 26.85 13.83
N LEU A 77 33.29 27.41 14.96
CA LEU A 77 33.02 26.85 16.28
C LEU A 77 31.53 26.92 16.64
N ARG A 78 30.84 28.02 16.34
CA ARG A 78 29.40 28.15 16.57
C ARG A 78 28.59 27.15 15.73
N VAL A 79 28.95 26.98 14.45
CA VAL A 79 28.32 25.97 13.57
C VAL A 79 28.55 24.54 14.09
N GLY A 80 29.79 24.24 14.50
CA GLY A 80 30.16 22.96 15.09
C GLY A 80 29.38 22.64 16.37
N ALA A 81 29.26 23.63 17.24
CA ALA A 81 28.52 23.54 18.49
C ALA A 81 27.00 23.27 18.23
N ALA A 82 26.39 24.01 17.29
CA ALA A 82 25.01 23.80 16.92
C ALA A 82 24.78 22.35 16.41
N LYS A 83 25.62 21.84 15.51
CA LYS A 83 25.57 20.46 15.02
C LYS A 83 25.79 19.42 16.13
N LEU A 84 26.69 19.69 17.06
CA LEU A 84 26.95 18.79 18.19
C LEU A 84 25.72 18.67 19.09
N LEU A 85 25.04 19.78 19.40
CA LEU A 85 23.82 19.80 20.22
C LEU A 85 22.68 18.99 19.61
N GLY A 86 22.59 18.88 18.29
CA GLY A 86 21.61 18.02 17.60
C GLY A 86 21.69 16.55 18.01
N LYS A 87 22.90 16.06 18.29
CA LYS A 87 23.17 14.67 18.72
C LYS A 87 22.78 14.36 20.17
N TYR A 88 22.49 15.40 20.96
CA TYR A 88 22.14 15.29 22.38
C TYR A 88 20.71 15.79 22.64
N PRO A 89 19.67 15.06 22.26
CA PRO A 89 18.29 15.51 22.44
C PRO A 89 17.96 15.72 23.92
N GLY A 90 17.32 16.87 24.21
CA GLY A 90 16.94 17.26 25.56
C GLY A 90 16.60 18.76 25.64
N SER A 91 15.88 19.16 26.71
CA SER A 91 15.41 20.56 26.90
C SER A 91 16.56 21.57 26.89
N GLY A 92 17.69 21.27 27.56
CA GLY A 92 18.83 22.17 27.62
C GLY A 92 19.49 22.42 26.27
N SER A 93 19.72 21.37 25.47
CA SER A 93 20.26 21.49 24.11
C SER A 93 19.27 22.16 23.15
N ALA A 94 17.96 21.88 23.27
CA ALA A 94 16.96 22.56 22.49
C ALA A 94 16.89 24.06 22.75
N LEU A 95 16.95 24.49 24.00
CA LEU A 95 17.00 25.92 24.38
C LEU A 95 18.24 26.62 23.82
N LEU A 96 19.41 25.97 23.88
CA LEU A 96 20.66 26.52 23.31
C LEU A 96 20.54 26.67 21.78
N LEU A 97 19.97 25.67 21.09
CA LEU A 97 19.74 25.71 19.65
C LEU A 97 18.73 26.79 19.26
N VAL A 98 17.69 27.01 20.06
CA VAL A 98 16.74 28.11 19.82
C VAL A 98 17.38 29.47 20.01
N GLY A 99 18.30 29.63 20.99
CA GLY A 99 19.12 30.82 21.10
C GLY A 99 20.00 31.08 19.86
N ALA A 100 20.55 30.01 19.28
CA ALA A 100 21.36 30.07 18.06
C ALA A 100 20.56 30.43 16.78
N LEU A 101 19.21 30.42 16.82
CA LEU A 101 18.39 30.93 15.72
C LEU A 101 18.52 32.44 15.48
N ASP A 102 19.06 33.20 16.45
CA ASP A 102 19.29 34.62 16.31
C ASP A 102 20.75 34.97 16.02
N ASP A 103 21.58 33.97 15.73
CA ASP A 103 22.98 34.20 15.38
C ASP A 103 23.10 35.12 14.14
N GLN A 104 24.09 35.97 14.12
CA GLN A 104 24.38 36.83 12.97
C GLN A 104 24.68 36.06 11.70
N SER A 105 25.28 34.86 11.80
CA SER A 105 25.58 33.99 10.68
C SER A 105 24.38 33.12 10.27
N ALA A 106 24.03 33.19 9.01
CA ALA A 106 23.00 32.29 8.42
C ALA A 106 23.40 30.81 8.54
N LEU A 107 24.70 30.50 8.47
CA LEU A 107 25.19 29.12 8.62
C LEU A 107 24.91 28.56 10.00
N VAL A 108 25.07 29.37 11.05
CA VAL A 108 24.76 28.99 12.44
C VAL A 108 23.26 28.82 12.62
N ARG A 109 22.45 29.77 12.14
CA ARG A 109 20.98 29.67 12.18
C ARG A 109 20.46 28.41 11.48
N ARG A 110 21.02 28.13 10.29
CA ARG A 110 20.69 26.91 9.53
C ARG A 110 21.08 25.64 10.29
N ALA A 111 22.32 25.59 10.84
CA ALA A 111 22.77 24.45 11.62
C ALA A 111 21.88 24.20 12.85
N ALA A 112 21.42 25.27 13.50
CA ALA A 112 20.49 25.16 14.63
C ALA A 112 19.13 24.55 14.22
N ILE A 113 18.56 24.97 13.08
CA ILE A 113 17.30 24.43 12.54
C ILE A 113 17.44 22.94 12.20
N VAL A 114 18.50 22.55 11.49
CA VAL A 114 18.78 21.14 11.15
C VAL A 114 18.92 20.31 12.43
N SER A 115 19.61 20.80 13.43
CA SER A 115 19.83 20.12 14.70
C SER A 115 18.55 19.98 15.53
N LEU A 116 17.68 20.97 15.54
CA LEU A 116 16.33 20.88 16.14
C LEU A 116 15.48 19.82 15.41
N THR A 117 15.61 19.74 14.08
CA THR A 117 14.93 18.71 13.27
C THR A 117 15.44 17.31 13.62
N GLU A 118 16.75 17.16 13.81
CA GLU A 118 17.37 15.89 14.21
C GLU A 118 16.88 15.44 15.60
N GLN A 119 16.80 16.37 16.56
CA GLN A 119 16.22 16.08 17.88
C GLN A 119 14.75 15.63 17.79
N ALA A 120 13.95 16.30 16.97
CA ALA A 120 12.55 15.93 16.75
C ALA A 120 12.40 14.54 16.11
N ASN A 121 13.30 14.18 15.18
CA ASN A 121 13.34 12.84 14.57
C ASN A 121 13.72 11.75 15.58
N ASN A 122 14.55 12.08 16.57
CA ASN A 122 14.97 11.17 17.64
C ASN A 122 13.96 11.10 18.81
N GLY A 123 12.74 11.58 18.58
CA GLY A 123 11.62 11.46 19.53
C GLY A 123 11.62 12.48 20.65
N PHE A 124 12.52 13.50 20.60
CA PHE A 124 12.45 14.61 21.53
C PHE A 124 11.54 15.70 20.96
N PRO A 125 10.33 15.87 21.48
CA PRO A 125 9.41 16.88 21.00
C PRO A 125 9.91 18.28 21.42
N VAL A 126 10.19 19.14 20.46
CA VAL A 126 10.40 20.58 20.67
C VAL A 126 9.01 21.23 20.75
N PHE A 127 8.31 21.12 21.89
CA PHE A 127 6.87 21.45 21.97
C PHE A 127 6.54 22.60 22.92
N ASP A 128 7.50 23.38 23.30
CA ASP A 128 7.21 24.66 23.91
C ASP A 128 6.69 25.63 22.83
N ARG A 129 5.55 26.30 23.11
CA ARG A 129 4.97 27.28 22.20
C ARG A 129 5.97 28.37 21.83
N SER A 130 6.73 28.89 22.80
CA SER A 130 7.73 29.95 22.59
C SER A 130 8.83 29.48 21.63
N LEU A 131 9.26 28.23 21.75
CA LEU A 131 10.20 27.57 20.84
C LEU A 131 9.68 27.50 19.42
N LEU A 132 8.42 27.08 19.25
CA LEU A 132 7.80 27.01 17.94
C LEU A 132 7.62 28.39 17.30
N GLU A 133 7.17 29.38 18.06
CA GLU A 133 7.05 30.78 17.59
C GLU A 133 8.40 31.29 17.06
N LYS A 134 9.47 31.00 17.79
CA LYS A 134 10.83 31.40 17.40
C LYS A 134 11.27 30.69 16.11
N VAL A 135 11.05 29.37 16.00
CA VAL A 135 11.37 28.61 14.77
C VAL A 135 10.54 29.12 13.59
N PHE A 136 9.22 29.30 13.77
CA PHE A 136 8.36 29.81 12.71
C PHE A 136 8.70 31.24 12.29
N SER A 137 9.22 32.08 13.19
CA SER A 137 9.67 33.43 12.83
C SER A 137 10.77 33.39 11.76
N LYS A 138 11.55 32.32 11.69
CA LYS A 138 12.62 32.12 10.70
C LYS A 138 12.13 31.78 9.29
N LEU A 139 10.81 31.57 9.10
CA LEU A 139 10.19 31.63 7.76
C LEU A 139 10.29 33.02 7.13
N GLY A 140 10.57 34.06 7.92
CA GLY A 140 10.87 35.41 7.45
C GLY A 140 12.36 35.78 7.52
N ASP A 141 13.26 34.82 7.62
CA ASP A 141 14.69 35.06 7.66
C ASP A 141 15.21 35.72 6.37
N THR A 142 16.19 36.56 6.47
CA THR A 142 16.80 37.20 5.30
C THR A 142 17.52 36.23 4.38
N ASP A 143 18.06 35.17 4.94
CA ASP A 143 18.72 34.10 4.18
C ASP A 143 17.74 33.04 3.68
N VAL A 144 17.78 32.79 2.37
CA VAL A 144 16.85 31.85 1.71
C VAL A 144 17.05 30.41 2.17
N GLU A 145 18.28 29.98 2.46
CA GLU A 145 18.54 28.60 2.89
C GLU A 145 17.98 28.36 4.30
N VAL A 146 18.00 29.37 5.15
CA VAL A 146 17.34 29.31 6.47
C VAL A 146 15.83 29.15 6.28
N ARG A 147 15.19 29.94 5.41
CA ARG A 147 13.75 29.82 5.11
C ARG A 147 13.39 28.44 4.54
N ARG A 148 14.20 27.90 3.61
CA ARG A 148 14.03 26.55 3.04
C ARG A 148 14.07 25.46 4.12
N GLU A 149 15.07 25.50 5.00
CA GLU A 149 15.20 24.52 6.09
C GLU A 149 14.00 24.57 7.05
N VAL A 150 13.56 25.75 7.45
CA VAL A 150 12.39 25.88 8.32
C VAL A 150 11.14 25.35 7.64
N SER A 151 10.91 25.71 6.38
CA SER A 151 9.73 25.26 5.63
C SER A 151 9.70 23.73 5.48
N ALA A 152 10.85 23.09 5.28
CA ALA A 152 10.98 21.63 5.16
C ALA A 152 10.74 20.90 6.50
N MET A 153 11.03 21.58 7.63
CA MET A 153 10.97 21.00 8.97
C MET A 153 9.54 21.03 9.57
N ILE A 154 8.64 21.86 9.04
CA ILE A 154 7.27 22.07 9.56
C ILE A 154 6.53 20.75 9.87
N PRO A 155 6.49 19.72 9.00
CA PRO A 155 5.75 18.49 9.30
C PRO A 155 6.27 17.75 10.53
N ARG A 156 7.56 17.88 10.81
CA ARG A 156 8.22 17.20 11.92
C ARG A 156 7.99 17.94 13.24
N LEU A 157 8.06 19.26 13.21
CA LEU A 157 7.78 20.10 14.37
C LEU A 157 6.32 20.06 14.78
N VAL A 158 5.43 20.09 13.81
CA VAL A 158 3.99 20.26 14.02
C VAL A 158 3.25 18.92 14.01
N GLY A 159 3.83 17.88 13.42
CA GLY A 159 3.21 16.57 13.26
C GLY A 159 2.80 15.91 14.57
N GLY A 160 3.53 16.14 15.66
CA GLY A 160 3.17 15.69 17.01
C GLY A 160 2.05 16.52 17.64
N LEU A 161 2.13 17.84 17.55
CA LEU A 161 1.17 18.79 18.13
C LEU A 161 -0.16 18.84 17.40
N MET A 162 -0.14 18.72 16.05
CA MET A 162 -1.34 18.93 15.24
C MET A 162 -2.15 17.67 14.98
N ARG A 163 -1.57 16.47 15.09
CA ARG A 163 -2.35 15.23 15.04
C ARG A 163 -3.33 15.11 16.19
N SER A 164 -2.97 15.65 17.36
CA SER A 164 -3.81 15.58 18.55
C SER A 164 -4.64 16.85 18.78
N GLY A 165 -4.29 17.98 18.17
CA GLY A 165 -4.87 19.28 18.53
C GLY A 165 -4.67 19.62 20.01
N MET A 166 -3.69 18.98 20.65
CA MET A 166 -3.43 19.05 22.10
C MET A 166 -2.02 19.54 22.36
N GLU A 167 -1.86 20.41 23.35
CA GLU A 167 -0.57 20.79 23.88
C GLU A 167 -0.23 19.95 25.12
N ALA A 168 1.05 19.62 25.29
CA ALA A 168 1.52 19.01 26.51
C ALA A 168 1.75 20.09 27.57
N VAL A 169 0.96 20.07 28.63
CA VAL A 169 1.13 20.96 29.80
C VAL A 169 1.56 20.12 30.98
N GLU A 170 2.56 20.56 31.71
CA GLU A 170 2.97 19.89 32.94
C GLU A 170 2.13 20.41 34.11
N ILE A 171 1.33 19.52 34.70
CA ILE A 171 0.52 19.80 35.87
C ILE A 171 0.95 18.81 36.98
N ASN A 172 1.48 19.35 38.07
CA ASN A 172 1.96 18.56 39.23
C ASN A 172 2.97 17.46 38.84
N GLY A 173 3.93 17.77 37.97
CA GLY A 173 4.97 16.83 37.53
C GLY A 173 4.49 15.77 36.52
N ARG A 174 3.24 15.85 36.05
CA ARG A 174 2.67 14.95 35.03
C ARG A 174 2.39 15.71 33.74
N LYS A 175 2.81 15.15 32.60
CA LYS A 175 2.44 15.70 31.28
C LYS A 175 0.97 15.39 31.01
N VAL A 176 0.15 16.44 30.95
CA VAL A 176 -1.26 16.38 30.59
C VAL A 176 -1.43 17.03 29.22
N TYR A 177 -2.13 16.36 28.31
CA TYR A 177 -2.40 16.89 26.98
C TYR A 177 -3.76 17.58 26.99
N ARG A 178 -3.81 18.86 26.66
CA ARG A 178 -5.07 19.61 26.51
C ARG A 178 -5.18 20.26 25.14
N SER A 179 -6.41 20.46 24.68
CA SER A 179 -6.69 21.11 23.40
C SER A 179 -6.14 22.54 23.38
N ILE A 180 -5.42 22.90 22.32
CA ILE A 180 -4.97 24.30 22.11
C ILE A 180 -6.18 25.13 21.70
N PRO A 181 -6.56 26.16 22.47
CA PRO A 181 -7.66 27.03 22.12
C PRO A 181 -7.46 27.65 20.72
N ALA A 182 -8.53 27.71 19.93
CA ALA A 182 -8.50 28.28 18.58
C ALA A 182 -8.01 29.73 18.56
N SER A 183 -8.25 30.49 19.61
CA SER A 183 -7.80 31.87 19.81
C SER A 183 -6.28 32.03 19.92
N LEU A 184 -5.55 30.96 20.26
CA LEU A 184 -4.09 30.98 20.39
C LEU A 184 -3.36 30.53 19.11
N ARG A 185 -4.09 30.14 18.05
CA ARG A 185 -3.53 29.65 16.78
C ARG A 185 -3.18 30.73 15.75
N PRO A 186 -3.85 31.90 15.69
CA PRO A 186 -3.62 32.88 14.61
C PRO A 186 -2.21 33.42 14.52
N ASP A 187 -1.57 33.65 15.67
CA ASP A 187 -0.26 34.33 15.72
C ASP A 187 0.91 33.42 15.31
N LEU A 188 0.82 32.10 15.64
CA LEU A 188 1.81 31.11 15.19
C LEU A 188 1.84 30.99 13.66
N PHE A 189 0.77 31.30 12.97
CA PHE A 189 0.61 31.03 11.56
C PHE A 189 0.67 32.26 10.65
N SER A 190 0.75 33.48 11.20
CA SER A 190 0.85 34.70 10.39
C SER A 190 2.09 34.68 9.48
N THR A 191 3.24 34.29 10.00
CA THR A 191 4.49 34.15 9.24
C THR A 191 4.42 33.00 8.25
N ALA A 192 3.85 31.85 8.65
CA ALA A 192 3.61 30.72 7.75
C ALA A 192 2.68 31.09 6.58
N LYS A 193 1.65 31.89 6.83
CA LYS A 193 0.75 32.39 5.78
C LYS A 193 1.46 33.32 4.80
N LYS A 194 2.37 34.19 5.27
CA LYS A 194 3.21 35.03 4.41
C LYS A 194 4.17 34.17 3.57
N ALA A 195 4.77 33.14 4.17
CA ALA A 195 5.70 32.24 3.48
C ALA A 195 5.06 31.41 2.35
N MET A 196 3.73 31.28 2.29
CA MET A 196 3.05 30.70 1.12
C MET A 196 3.25 31.53 -0.16
N LEU A 197 3.60 32.82 -0.01
CA LEU A 197 3.89 33.72 -1.12
C LEU A 197 5.36 34.18 -1.08
N ASP A 198 6.25 33.40 -0.50
CA ASP A 198 7.67 33.66 -0.45
C ASP A 198 8.24 33.85 -1.86
N GLU A 199 9.29 34.64 -2.01
CA GLU A 199 10.00 34.83 -3.27
C GLU A 199 10.62 33.51 -3.78
N ASP A 200 11.02 32.62 -2.88
CA ASP A 200 11.62 31.32 -3.20
C ASP A 200 10.56 30.23 -3.44
N ALA A 201 10.65 29.57 -4.59
CA ALA A 201 9.70 28.54 -5.01
C ALA A 201 9.71 27.31 -4.10
N ILE A 202 10.86 26.91 -3.53
CA ILE A 202 10.98 25.75 -2.64
C ILE A 202 10.23 26.03 -1.33
N VAL A 203 10.35 27.25 -0.81
CA VAL A 203 9.61 27.67 0.39
C VAL A 203 8.11 27.62 0.10
N ARG A 204 7.63 28.22 -0.99
CA ARG A 204 6.21 28.16 -1.39
C ARG A 204 5.70 26.73 -1.53
N GLN A 205 6.48 25.88 -2.23
CA GLN A 205 6.12 24.47 -2.45
C GLN A 205 6.02 23.70 -1.12
N ASN A 206 6.98 23.86 -0.22
CA ASN A 206 6.96 23.24 1.11
C ASN A 206 5.75 23.72 1.92
N MET A 207 5.47 25.02 1.91
CA MET A 207 4.32 25.58 2.63
C MET A 207 2.99 25.01 2.13
N LEU A 208 2.81 24.84 0.80
CA LEU A 208 1.63 24.21 0.22
C LEU A 208 1.55 22.71 0.56
N LYS A 209 2.67 22.00 0.51
CA LYS A 209 2.74 20.57 0.83
C LYS A 209 2.29 20.31 2.26
N TYR A 210 2.67 21.18 3.19
CA TYR A 210 2.42 21.01 4.63
C TYR A 210 1.24 21.84 5.16
N TYR A 211 0.58 22.60 4.31
CA TYR A 211 -0.57 23.43 4.62
C TYR A 211 -1.64 22.73 5.49
N GLN A 212 -1.95 21.46 5.18
CA GLN A 212 -2.94 20.68 5.92
C GLN A 212 -2.58 20.49 7.40
N TYR A 213 -1.30 20.47 7.73
CA TYR A 213 -0.84 20.34 9.11
C TYR A 213 -1.00 21.64 9.88
N LEU A 214 -1.00 22.77 9.19
CA LEU A 214 -1.08 24.10 9.80
C LEU A 214 -2.52 24.54 10.03
N ARG A 215 -3.51 23.87 9.39
CA ARG A 215 -4.93 24.24 9.44
C ARG A 215 -5.21 25.73 9.21
N ILE A 216 -4.40 26.38 8.39
CA ILE A 216 -4.53 27.79 8.05
C ILE A 216 -5.62 27.92 6.99
N PRO A 217 -6.65 28.78 7.16
CA PRO A 217 -7.59 29.03 6.09
C PRO A 217 -6.87 29.73 4.94
N MET A 218 -6.92 29.15 3.74
CA MET A 218 -6.35 29.74 2.54
C MET A 218 -7.41 30.63 1.88
N SER A 219 -7.10 31.93 1.77
CA SER A 219 -8.00 32.85 1.06
C SER A 219 -7.95 32.59 -0.45
N VAL A 220 -9.08 32.82 -1.14
CA VAL A 220 -9.14 32.69 -2.61
C VAL A 220 -8.07 33.51 -3.31
N PRO A 221 -7.81 34.81 -2.96
CA PRO A 221 -6.76 35.59 -3.60
C PRO A 221 -5.34 35.01 -3.43
N THR A 222 -5.04 34.43 -2.27
CA THR A 222 -3.75 33.75 -2.06
C THR A 222 -3.65 32.51 -2.94
N PHE A 223 -4.73 31.74 -3.00
CA PHE A 223 -4.77 30.50 -3.77
C PHE A 223 -4.71 30.75 -5.28
N GLU A 224 -5.40 31.80 -5.75
CA GLU A 224 -5.34 32.26 -7.14
C GLU A 224 -3.89 32.61 -7.56
N LYS A 225 -3.13 33.33 -6.70
CA LYS A 225 -1.73 33.63 -6.94
C LYS A 225 -0.89 32.35 -7.10
N LEU A 226 -1.11 31.35 -6.25
CA LEU A 226 -0.38 30.08 -6.29
C LEU A 226 -0.75 29.22 -7.50
N LEU A 227 -1.99 29.29 -8.00
CA LEU A 227 -2.40 28.66 -9.26
C LEU A 227 -1.90 29.40 -10.51
N ASN A 228 -1.35 30.61 -10.34
CA ASN A 228 -0.69 31.41 -11.38
C ASN A 228 0.84 31.42 -11.23
N ASP A 229 1.39 30.58 -10.35
CA ASP A 229 2.83 30.53 -10.11
C ASP A 229 3.60 30.08 -11.36
N THR A 230 4.75 30.69 -11.61
CA THR A 230 5.63 30.34 -12.72
C THR A 230 6.40 29.05 -12.45
N ASP A 231 6.61 28.67 -11.19
CA ASP A 231 7.25 27.44 -10.80
C ASP A 231 6.26 26.25 -10.87
N GLN A 232 6.62 25.24 -11.68
CA GLN A 232 5.77 24.09 -11.93
C GLN A 232 5.53 23.24 -10.68
N GLY A 233 6.50 23.17 -9.76
CA GLY A 233 6.38 22.43 -8.51
C GLY A 233 5.37 23.10 -7.56
N VAL A 234 5.39 24.43 -7.50
CA VAL A 234 4.39 25.22 -6.75
C VAL A 234 3.01 25.02 -7.35
N LEU A 235 2.89 25.12 -8.68
CA LEU A 235 1.61 24.92 -9.38
C LEU A 235 1.02 23.53 -9.13
N LEU A 236 1.83 22.46 -9.22
CA LEU A 236 1.39 21.08 -8.92
C LEU A 236 0.97 20.91 -7.45
N ALA A 237 1.69 21.55 -6.54
CA ALA A 237 1.35 21.55 -5.13
C ALA A 237 0.02 22.29 -4.87
N ALA A 238 -0.23 23.43 -5.54
CA ALA A 238 -1.47 24.18 -5.48
C ALA A 238 -2.64 23.37 -6.05
N LEU A 239 -2.47 22.76 -7.22
CA LEU A 239 -3.48 21.88 -7.84
C LEU A 239 -3.94 20.76 -6.89
N SER A 240 -3.03 20.23 -6.07
CA SER A 240 -3.36 19.21 -5.07
C SER A 240 -4.24 19.73 -3.92
N ARG A 241 -4.56 21.02 -3.86
CA ARG A 241 -5.35 21.69 -2.80
C ARG A 241 -6.63 22.36 -3.31
N VAL A 242 -6.97 22.22 -4.59
CA VAL A 242 -8.14 22.88 -5.21
C VAL A 242 -9.44 22.57 -4.47
N SER A 243 -9.61 21.38 -3.92
CA SER A 243 -10.82 20.96 -3.22
C SER A 243 -11.23 21.92 -2.08
N LEU A 244 -10.30 22.71 -1.54
CA LEU A 244 -10.57 23.70 -0.49
C LEU A 244 -11.37 24.91 -1.02
N ASN A 245 -11.24 25.24 -2.30
CA ASN A 245 -11.87 26.39 -2.96
C ASN A 245 -12.56 25.99 -4.27
N ALA A 246 -12.96 24.73 -4.40
CA ALA A 246 -13.45 24.15 -5.65
C ALA A 246 -14.76 24.76 -6.19
N ARG A 247 -15.47 25.52 -5.36
CA ARG A 247 -16.74 26.21 -5.74
C ARG A 247 -16.53 27.66 -6.20
N ASP A 248 -15.34 28.21 -6.01
CA ASP A 248 -15.08 29.59 -6.41
C ASP A 248 -14.93 29.68 -7.93
N PRO A 249 -15.72 30.56 -8.61
CA PRO A 249 -15.70 30.66 -10.07
C PRO A 249 -14.34 31.01 -10.66
N LYS A 250 -13.53 31.81 -9.96
CA LYS A 250 -12.16 32.16 -10.43
C LYS A 250 -11.26 30.95 -10.44
N ILE A 251 -11.36 30.12 -9.40
CA ILE A 251 -10.58 28.88 -9.30
C ILE A 251 -11.03 27.91 -10.38
N VAL A 252 -12.34 27.72 -10.59
CA VAL A 252 -12.87 26.85 -11.64
C VAL A 252 -12.38 27.30 -13.02
N THR A 253 -12.45 28.60 -13.32
CA THR A 253 -11.95 29.18 -14.58
C THR A 253 -10.44 28.92 -14.73
N ARG A 254 -9.66 29.11 -13.69
CA ARG A 254 -8.22 28.87 -13.74
C ARG A 254 -7.89 27.39 -13.98
N ILE A 255 -8.64 26.46 -13.41
CA ILE A 255 -8.47 25.02 -13.68
C ILE A 255 -8.79 24.71 -15.16
N ASP A 256 -9.81 25.34 -15.73
CA ASP A 256 -10.13 25.20 -17.16
C ASP A 256 -8.97 25.69 -18.05
N GLU A 257 -8.36 26.83 -17.75
CA GLU A 257 -7.17 27.31 -18.44
C GLU A 257 -5.98 26.33 -18.32
N LEU A 258 -5.74 25.79 -17.10
CA LEU A 258 -4.66 24.84 -16.83
C LEU A 258 -4.88 23.48 -17.50
N SER A 259 -6.11 23.14 -17.90
CA SER A 259 -6.39 21.95 -18.71
C SER A 259 -5.69 22.00 -20.09
N LYS A 260 -5.33 23.19 -20.55
CA LYS A 260 -4.67 23.47 -21.84
C LYS A 260 -3.17 23.79 -21.68
N HIS A 261 -2.63 23.61 -20.46
CA HIS A 261 -1.24 23.96 -20.14
C HIS A 261 -0.23 23.18 -21.02
N PRO A 262 0.90 23.80 -21.49
CA PRO A 262 1.87 23.12 -22.34
C PRO A 262 2.49 21.89 -21.67
N ASN A 263 2.72 21.92 -20.36
CA ASN A 263 3.26 20.81 -19.61
C ASN A 263 2.19 19.71 -19.39
N LYS A 264 2.47 18.50 -19.90
CA LYS A 264 1.61 17.32 -19.77
C LYS A 264 1.31 16.97 -18.30
N GLY A 265 2.30 17.07 -17.41
CA GLY A 265 2.14 16.76 -15.98
C GLY A 265 1.08 17.65 -15.30
N ILE A 266 1.02 18.93 -15.68
CA ILE A 266 -0.01 19.87 -15.22
C ILE A 266 -1.39 19.42 -15.72
N ARG A 267 -1.53 19.10 -17.01
CA ARG A 267 -2.79 18.61 -17.59
C ARG A 267 -3.28 17.31 -16.91
N LEU A 268 -2.38 16.35 -16.69
CA LEU A 268 -2.71 15.13 -15.93
C LEU A 268 -3.20 15.45 -14.51
N LYS A 269 -2.54 16.42 -13.85
CA LYS A 269 -2.96 16.84 -12.51
C LYS A 269 -4.34 17.53 -12.51
N VAL A 270 -4.68 18.25 -13.57
CA VAL A 270 -6.02 18.82 -13.74
C VAL A 270 -7.09 17.73 -13.83
N ILE A 271 -6.81 16.58 -14.44
CA ILE A 271 -7.75 15.44 -14.46
C ILE A 271 -8.05 14.95 -13.04
N ASP A 272 -7.01 14.80 -12.19
CA ASP A 272 -7.21 14.44 -10.78
C ASP A 272 -8.11 15.46 -10.06
N VAL A 273 -7.84 16.75 -10.27
CA VAL A 273 -8.63 17.84 -9.70
C VAL A 273 -10.09 17.76 -10.17
N ALA A 274 -10.29 17.62 -11.47
CA ALA A 274 -11.62 17.57 -12.06
C ALA A 274 -12.41 16.34 -11.56
N ARG A 275 -11.77 15.18 -11.43
CA ARG A 275 -12.35 13.98 -10.81
C ARG A 275 -12.81 14.25 -9.38
N ASP A 276 -11.93 14.81 -8.56
CA ASP A 276 -12.19 14.98 -7.12
C ASP A 276 -13.20 16.11 -6.84
N CYS A 277 -13.24 17.10 -7.73
CA CYS A 277 -14.04 18.32 -7.55
C CYS A 277 -15.38 18.32 -8.34
N ASN A 278 -15.65 17.34 -9.21
CA ASN A 278 -16.88 17.31 -10.03
C ASN A 278 -18.18 17.36 -9.20
N ARG A 279 -18.16 16.95 -7.94
CA ARG A 279 -19.27 17.03 -6.99
C ARG A 279 -19.57 18.46 -6.50
N TYR A 280 -18.65 19.38 -6.70
CA TYR A 280 -18.78 20.77 -6.25
C TYR A 280 -19.27 21.70 -7.36
N ASP A 281 -18.88 21.42 -8.62
CA ASP A 281 -19.27 22.21 -9.79
C ASP A 281 -19.29 21.33 -11.06
N ALA A 282 -20.34 21.43 -11.86
CA ALA A 282 -20.51 20.68 -13.11
C ALA A 282 -19.46 21.05 -14.17
N LYS A 283 -18.84 22.24 -14.08
CA LYS A 283 -17.78 22.68 -15.00
C LYS A 283 -16.57 21.74 -14.98
N TYR A 284 -16.23 21.12 -13.83
CA TYR A 284 -15.15 20.13 -13.77
C TYR A 284 -15.40 18.92 -14.68
N ARG A 285 -16.66 18.50 -14.82
CA ARG A 285 -17.02 17.43 -15.77
C ARG A 285 -16.88 17.88 -17.23
N SER A 286 -17.22 19.16 -17.52
CA SER A 286 -16.99 19.74 -18.85
C SER A 286 -15.50 19.79 -19.20
N ILE A 287 -14.66 20.17 -18.24
CA ILE A 287 -13.19 20.15 -18.41
C ILE A 287 -12.71 18.74 -18.79
N LEU A 288 -13.16 17.68 -18.12
CA LEU A 288 -12.82 16.30 -18.47
C LEU A 288 -13.27 15.96 -19.90
N ARG A 289 -14.47 16.38 -20.33
CA ARG A 289 -14.94 16.14 -21.71
C ARG A 289 -14.04 16.83 -22.73
N GLU A 290 -13.65 18.08 -22.51
CA GLU A 290 -12.72 18.80 -23.40
C GLU A 290 -11.35 18.10 -23.46
N MET A 291 -10.84 17.60 -22.32
CA MET A 291 -9.56 16.91 -22.24
C MET A 291 -9.54 15.54 -22.93
N THR A 292 -10.69 14.93 -23.30
CA THR A 292 -10.71 13.75 -24.18
C THR A 292 -10.26 14.07 -25.62
N GLY A 293 -10.17 15.34 -25.97
CA GLY A 293 -9.62 15.84 -27.21
C GLY A 293 -8.14 16.21 -27.15
N ASP A 294 -7.45 15.98 -26.02
CA ASP A 294 -6.04 16.33 -25.86
C ASP A 294 -5.15 15.66 -26.93
N LYS A 295 -4.08 16.35 -27.31
CA LYS A 295 -3.09 15.85 -28.27
C LYS A 295 -2.27 14.66 -27.74
N ASP A 296 -2.14 14.53 -26.42
CA ASP A 296 -1.40 13.45 -25.78
C ASP A 296 -2.36 12.29 -25.46
N PRO A 297 -2.11 11.07 -25.99
CA PRO A 297 -3.00 9.93 -25.82
C PRO A 297 -3.16 9.47 -24.37
N GLU A 298 -2.19 9.74 -23.51
CA GLU A 298 -2.29 9.44 -22.07
C GLU A 298 -3.28 10.38 -21.39
N VAL A 299 -3.21 11.69 -21.68
CA VAL A 299 -4.14 12.70 -21.14
C VAL A 299 -5.56 12.39 -21.62
N THR A 300 -5.74 12.14 -22.93
CA THR A 300 -7.03 11.71 -23.50
C THR A 300 -7.59 10.48 -22.78
N SER A 301 -6.78 9.44 -22.63
CA SER A 301 -7.22 8.19 -22.02
C SER A 301 -7.56 8.35 -20.54
N MET A 302 -6.75 9.11 -19.79
CA MET A 302 -7.04 9.42 -18.37
C MET A 302 -8.35 10.19 -18.20
N ALA A 303 -8.57 11.25 -18.98
CA ALA A 303 -9.80 12.04 -18.91
C ALA A 303 -11.03 11.19 -19.28
N ALA A 304 -10.93 10.37 -20.31
CA ALA A 304 -12.01 9.53 -20.79
C ALA A 304 -12.41 8.45 -19.76
N VAL A 305 -11.44 7.76 -19.13
CA VAL A 305 -11.78 6.75 -18.12
C VAL A 305 -12.37 7.39 -16.85
N GLU A 306 -11.99 8.60 -16.49
CA GLU A 306 -12.62 9.30 -15.37
C GLU A 306 -14.09 9.71 -15.72
N LEU A 307 -14.39 10.12 -16.94
CA LEU A 307 -15.77 10.35 -17.38
C LEU A 307 -16.61 9.07 -17.32
N SER A 308 -16.04 7.95 -17.76
CA SER A 308 -16.73 6.64 -17.67
C SER A 308 -17.02 6.26 -16.22
N ARG A 309 -16.09 6.51 -15.29
CA ARG A 309 -16.33 6.32 -13.84
C ARG A 309 -17.47 7.19 -13.30
N LEU A 310 -17.68 8.36 -13.91
CA LEU A 310 -18.78 9.25 -13.59
C LEU A 310 -20.10 8.87 -14.31
N GLY A 311 -20.13 7.71 -14.97
CA GLY A 311 -21.31 7.16 -15.64
C GLY A 311 -21.56 7.73 -17.04
N GLU A 312 -20.60 8.42 -17.65
CA GLU A 312 -20.76 8.92 -19.02
C GLU A 312 -20.38 7.85 -20.04
N ARG A 313 -21.23 7.69 -21.05
CA ARG A 313 -20.91 6.85 -22.22
C ARG A 313 -19.94 7.59 -23.13
N LEU A 314 -18.83 6.92 -23.45
CA LEU A 314 -17.79 7.49 -24.30
C LEU A 314 -18.12 7.32 -25.79
N PRO A 315 -17.74 8.28 -26.65
CA PRO A 315 -17.80 8.08 -28.11
C PRO A 315 -16.88 6.94 -28.55
N PRO A 316 -17.27 6.14 -29.58
CA PRO A 316 -16.45 5.03 -30.07
C PRO A 316 -15.01 5.41 -30.44
N VAL A 317 -14.81 6.61 -31.00
CA VAL A 317 -13.48 7.14 -31.33
C VAL A 317 -12.60 7.32 -30.08
N THR A 318 -13.20 7.70 -28.96
CA THR A 318 -12.49 7.86 -27.67
C THR A 318 -12.14 6.50 -27.08
N VAL A 319 -13.06 5.54 -27.15
CA VAL A 319 -12.80 4.14 -26.75
C VAL A 319 -11.62 3.55 -27.53
N GLU A 320 -11.58 3.78 -28.84
CA GLU A 320 -10.48 3.33 -29.70
C GLU A 320 -9.13 3.98 -29.36
N LYS A 321 -9.13 5.27 -28.99
CA LYS A 321 -7.91 5.93 -28.49
C LYS A 321 -7.38 5.28 -27.21
N ILE A 322 -8.25 4.92 -26.27
CA ILE A 322 -7.87 4.21 -25.04
C ILE A 322 -7.28 2.84 -25.40
N ARG A 323 -7.96 2.09 -26.26
CA ARG A 323 -7.51 0.77 -26.71
C ARG A 323 -6.13 0.85 -27.34
N SER A 324 -5.94 1.76 -28.30
CA SER A 324 -4.67 1.98 -28.98
C SER A 324 -3.56 2.42 -28.01
N TYR A 325 -3.85 3.30 -27.05
CA TYR A 325 -2.88 3.71 -26.05
C TYR A 325 -2.40 2.52 -25.21
N LEU A 326 -3.33 1.67 -24.73
CA LEU A 326 -2.98 0.50 -23.94
C LEU A 326 -2.21 -0.56 -24.74
N LEU A 327 -2.62 -0.83 -25.99
CA LEU A 327 -1.95 -1.80 -26.87
C LEU A 327 -0.52 -1.37 -27.24
N ASN A 328 -0.26 -0.07 -27.36
CA ASN A 328 1.07 0.47 -27.68
C ASN A 328 1.94 0.74 -26.44
N SER A 329 1.42 0.49 -25.23
CA SER A 329 2.14 0.74 -24.00
C SER A 329 3.24 -0.30 -23.78
N ARG A 330 4.49 0.15 -23.60
CA ARG A 330 5.65 -0.75 -23.42
C ARG A 330 5.76 -1.36 -22.01
N GLY A 331 4.95 -0.90 -21.04
CA GLY A 331 5.02 -1.38 -19.66
C GLY A 331 3.94 -0.81 -18.75
N MET A 332 3.94 -1.26 -17.50
CA MET A 332 2.98 -0.89 -16.46
C MET A 332 3.43 0.36 -15.71
N THR A 333 3.31 1.54 -16.33
CA THR A 333 3.44 2.81 -15.59
C THR A 333 2.26 3.00 -14.65
N ALA A 334 2.37 3.98 -13.73
CA ALA A 334 1.26 4.31 -12.83
C ALA A 334 -0.01 4.70 -13.61
N GLN A 335 0.15 5.48 -14.69
CA GLN A 335 -0.95 5.92 -15.54
C GLN A 335 -1.57 4.75 -16.33
N VAL A 336 -0.73 3.93 -16.99
CA VAL A 336 -1.21 2.71 -17.67
C VAL A 336 -1.97 1.83 -16.71
N THR A 337 -1.48 1.66 -15.48
CA THR A 337 -2.15 0.88 -14.44
C THR A 337 -3.51 1.50 -14.10
N THR A 338 -3.56 2.81 -13.87
CA THR A 338 -4.81 3.53 -13.55
C THR A 338 -5.84 3.37 -14.67
N ILE A 339 -5.45 3.59 -15.92
CA ILE A 339 -6.33 3.45 -17.09
C ILE A 339 -6.81 2.00 -17.22
N LEU A 340 -5.89 1.05 -17.14
CA LEU A 340 -6.19 -0.38 -17.28
C LEU A 340 -7.22 -0.86 -16.24
N TYR A 341 -7.11 -0.41 -14.99
CA TYR A 341 -8.12 -0.74 -13.97
C TYR A 341 -9.44 0.02 -14.17
N ALA A 342 -9.39 1.24 -14.68
CA ALA A 342 -10.56 2.06 -14.91
C ALA A 342 -11.42 1.60 -16.10
N VAL A 343 -10.82 0.94 -17.08
CA VAL A 343 -11.51 0.34 -18.24
C VAL A 343 -12.67 -0.56 -17.81
N SER A 344 -12.60 -1.18 -16.62
CA SER A 344 -13.70 -2.00 -16.09
C SER A 344 -15.03 -1.24 -15.90
N SER A 345 -15.01 0.09 -15.77
CA SER A 345 -16.21 0.93 -15.67
C SER A 345 -16.90 1.18 -17.02
N MET A 346 -16.27 0.80 -18.12
CA MET A 346 -16.76 1.04 -19.49
C MET A 346 -17.75 -0.04 -20.01
N GLY A 347 -18.13 -0.99 -19.16
CA GLY A 347 -19.06 -2.05 -19.56
C GLY A 347 -18.54 -2.90 -20.72
N GLU A 348 -19.32 -3.06 -21.78
CA GLU A 348 -18.98 -3.89 -22.94
C GLU A 348 -17.73 -3.36 -23.69
N ASP A 349 -17.58 -2.05 -23.83
CA ASP A 349 -16.39 -1.46 -24.44
C ASP A 349 -15.12 -1.84 -23.65
N GLY A 350 -15.20 -1.85 -22.33
CA GLY A 350 -14.12 -2.29 -21.47
C GLY A 350 -13.77 -3.76 -21.64
N LEU A 351 -14.78 -4.62 -21.76
CA LEU A 351 -14.58 -6.05 -22.03
C LEU A 351 -13.85 -6.27 -23.38
N ASN A 352 -14.22 -5.51 -24.40
CA ASN A 352 -13.58 -5.60 -25.72
C ASN A 352 -12.13 -5.11 -25.70
N ILE A 353 -11.82 -4.08 -24.91
CA ILE A 353 -10.44 -3.65 -24.66
C ILE A 353 -9.65 -4.77 -23.95
N TYR A 354 -10.17 -5.37 -22.88
CA TYR A 354 -9.47 -6.47 -22.22
C TYR A 354 -9.25 -7.67 -23.14
N LYS A 355 -10.23 -8.05 -23.97
CA LYS A 355 -10.04 -9.09 -24.98
C LYS A 355 -8.84 -8.78 -25.91
N SER A 356 -8.74 -7.57 -26.40
CA SER A 356 -7.60 -7.16 -27.22
C SER A 356 -6.26 -7.25 -26.48
N LEU A 357 -6.25 -7.01 -25.16
CA LEU A 357 -5.04 -7.02 -24.34
C LEU A 357 -4.60 -8.44 -23.93
N THR A 358 -5.38 -9.47 -24.17
CA THR A 358 -4.97 -10.88 -23.90
C THR A 358 -3.82 -11.33 -24.79
N GLU A 359 -3.58 -10.66 -25.90
CA GLU A 359 -2.50 -10.94 -26.86
C GLU A 359 -1.35 -9.92 -26.75
N HIS A 360 -1.40 -9.01 -25.77
CA HIS A 360 -0.38 -7.96 -25.61
C HIS A 360 1.02 -8.55 -25.39
N SER A 361 2.07 -7.89 -25.91
CA SER A 361 3.46 -8.33 -25.76
C SER A 361 3.91 -8.47 -24.31
N SER A 362 3.46 -7.59 -23.42
CA SER A 362 3.74 -7.63 -21.98
C SER A 362 2.89 -8.67 -21.26
N SER A 363 3.53 -9.65 -20.63
CA SER A 363 2.84 -10.65 -19.81
C SER A 363 2.05 -10.04 -18.65
N LYS A 364 2.52 -8.92 -18.08
CA LYS A 364 1.80 -8.20 -17.01
C LYS A 364 0.47 -7.64 -17.52
N MET A 365 0.44 -7.08 -18.73
CA MET A 365 -0.79 -6.60 -19.37
C MET A 365 -1.75 -7.75 -19.62
N ARG A 366 -1.27 -8.86 -20.20
CA ARG A 366 -2.08 -10.07 -20.41
C ARG A 366 -2.65 -10.62 -19.10
N THR A 367 -1.83 -10.66 -18.03
CA THR A 367 -2.28 -11.11 -16.70
C THR A 367 -3.47 -10.29 -16.20
N VAL A 368 -3.38 -8.97 -16.24
CA VAL A 368 -4.48 -8.10 -15.79
C VAL A 368 -5.70 -8.23 -16.70
N ALA A 369 -5.49 -8.30 -18.02
CA ALA A 369 -6.58 -8.49 -18.98
C ALA A 369 -7.39 -9.76 -18.69
N TRP A 370 -6.73 -10.89 -18.50
CA TRP A 370 -7.37 -12.16 -18.16
C TRP A 370 -8.08 -12.12 -16.81
N GLN A 371 -7.45 -11.55 -15.79
CA GLN A 371 -8.07 -11.39 -14.47
C GLN A 371 -9.36 -10.57 -14.55
N ARG A 372 -9.36 -9.49 -15.34
CA ARG A 372 -10.52 -8.62 -15.50
C ARG A 372 -11.63 -9.27 -16.34
N LEU A 373 -11.29 -9.93 -17.42
CA LEU A 373 -12.26 -10.69 -18.21
C LEU A 373 -13.01 -11.70 -17.33
N LEU A 374 -12.30 -12.50 -16.56
CA LEU A 374 -12.89 -13.50 -15.68
C LEU A 374 -13.69 -12.89 -14.53
N SER A 375 -13.33 -11.70 -14.04
CA SER A 375 -14.08 -11.05 -12.97
C SER A 375 -15.33 -10.33 -13.42
N LEU A 376 -15.38 -9.87 -14.69
CA LEU A 376 -16.46 -9.06 -15.25
C LEU A 376 -17.46 -9.89 -16.07
N THR A 377 -17.10 -11.11 -16.44
CA THR A 377 -17.97 -12.01 -17.20
C THR A 377 -18.37 -13.20 -16.36
N SER A 378 -19.59 -13.71 -16.56
CA SER A 378 -20.02 -15.04 -16.10
C SER A 378 -19.41 -16.17 -16.94
N GLY A 379 -18.53 -15.83 -17.89
CA GLY A 379 -17.97 -16.74 -18.89
C GLY A 379 -16.95 -17.77 -18.39
N TRP A 380 -16.55 -17.71 -17.12
CA TRP A 380 -15.66 -18.71 -16.50
C TRP A 380 -16.28 -20.12 -16.43
N GLU A 381 -17.60 -20.23 -16.55
CA GLU A 381 -18.30 -21.52 -16.68
C GLU A 381 -18.04 -22.21 -18.03
N LYS A 382 -17.70 -21.42 -19.07
CA LYS A 382 -17.38 -21.93 -20.40
C LYS A 382 -15.87 -22.03 -20.56
N ALA A 383 -15.36 -23.26 -20.69
CA ALA A 383 -13.93 -23.50 -20.83
C ALA A 383 -13.30 -22.75 -22.01
N SER A 384 -14.02 -22.59 -23.12
CA SER A 384 -13.57 -21.81 -24.29
C SER A 384 -13.22 -20.38 -23.99
N THR A 385 -13.72 -19.81 -22.87
CA THR A 385 -13.39 -18.43 -22.47
C THR A 385 -11.99 -18.30 -21.88
N TRP A 386 -11.49 -19.31 -21.17
CA TRP A 386 -10.23 -19.23 -20.41
C TRP A 386 -9.14 -20.22 -20.87
N LEU A 387 -9.51 -21.28 -21.60
CA LEU A 387 -8.53 -22.24 -22.15
C LEU A 387 -7.40 -21.57 -22.94
N PRO A 388 -7.63 -20.53 -23.77
CA PRO A 388 -6.53 -19.85 -24.45
C PRO A 388 -5.45 -19.31 -23.50
N ALA A 389 -5.82 -18.90 -22.28
CA ALA A 389 -4.86 -18.44 -21.29
C ALA A 389 -3.95 -19.56 -20.76
N MET A 390 -4.37 -20.83 -20.86
CA MET A 390 -3.56 -21.98 -20.44
C MET A 390 -2.40 -22.25 -21.39
N GLN A 391 -2.46 -21.72 -22.61
CA GLN A 391 -1.41 -21.79 -23.62
C GLN A 391 -0.38 -20.65 -23.49
N ASP A 392 -0.61 -19.67 -22.59
CA ASP A 392 0.29 -18.53 -22.46
C ASP A 392 1.68 -18.97 -21.98
N LYS A 393 2.72 -18.47 -22.62
CA LYS A 393 4.12 -18.77 -22.27
C LYS A 393 4.48 -18.33 -20.85
N ALA A 394 3.87 -17.24 -20.37
CA ALA A 394 4.14 -16.69 -19.05
C ALA A 394 3.35 -17.43 -17.97
N LYS A 395 4.06 -18.08 -17.05
CA LYS A 395 3.47 -18.77 -15.90
C LYS A 395 2.50 -17.87 -15.10
N GLY A 396 2.86 -16.57 -14.90
CA GLY A 396 2.03 -15.62 -14.17
C GLY A 396 0.64 -15.39 -14.79
N VAL A 397 0.52 -15.48 -16.12
CA VAL A 397 -0.79 -15.39 -16.81
C VAL A 397 -1.61 -16.62 -16.49
N ARG A 398 -1.05 -17.82 -16.68
CA ARG A 398 -1.72 -19.08 -16.38
C ARG A 398 -2.16 -19.15 -14.91
N ASP A 399 -1.26 -18.86 -13.97
CA ASP A 399 -1.56 -18.88 -12.53
C ASP A 399 -2.68 -17.91 -12.14
N ALA A 400 -2.70 -16.72 -12.73
CA ALA A 400 -3.71 -15.72 -12.46
C ALA A 400 -5.12 -16.19 -12.88
N VAL A 401 -5.22 -16.92 -13.97
CA VAL A 401 -6.48 -17.52 -14.43
C VAL A 401 -6.88 -18.71 -13.56
N LEU A 402 -5.93 -19.62 -13.30
CA LEU A 402 -6.16 -20.81 -12.49
C LEU A 402 -6.65 -20.47 -11.06
N VAL A 403 -6.12 -19.40 -10.45
CA VAL A 403 -6.59 -18.94 -9.13
C VAL A 403 -8.06 -18.51 -9.17
N ASN A 404 -8.49 -17.87 -10.24
CA ASN A 404 -9.88 -17.42 -10.39
C ASN A 404 -10.84 -18.56 -10.71
N LEU A 405 -10.35 -19.66 -11.28
CA LEU A 405 -11.18 -20.82 -11.68
C LEU A 405 -11.37 -21.84 -10.55
N ARG A 406 -10.56 -21.80 -9.50
CA ARG A 406 -10.64 -22.77 -8.39
C ARG A 406 -12.05 -22.86 -7.82
N GLY A 407 -12.63 -24.06 -7.85
CA GLY A 407 -13.98 -24.34 -7.34
C GLY A 407 -15.14 -23.74 -8.15
N ARG A 408 -14.85 -23.15 -9.32
CA ARG A 408 -15.86 -22.52 -10.19
C ARG A 408 -16.05 -23.21 -11.53
N VAL A 409 -15.16 -24.13 -11.89
CA VAL A 409 -15.24 -24.86 -13.15
C VAL A 409 -16.30 -25.95 -13.00
N GLY A 410 -17.34 -25.88 -13.82
CA GLY A 410 -18.31 -26.94 -13.98
C GLY A 410 -17.70 -28.17 -14.66
N SER A 411 -18.52 -29.13 -15.09
CA SER A 411 -18.05 -30.29 -15.82
C SER A 411 -17.37 -29.89 -17.12
N LEU A 412 -16.06 -30.19 -17.23
CA LEU A 412 -15.32 -30.05 -18.48
C LEU A 412 -15.73 -31.16 -19.44
N GLN A 413 -15.82 -30.84 -20.72
CA GLN A 413 -15.96 -31.83 -21.76
C GLN A 413 -14.63 -32.58 -21.96
N PRO A 414 -14.62 -33.81 -22.48
CA PRO A 414 -13.41 -34.61 -22.68
C PRO A 414 -12.30 -33.89 -23.46
N ASP A 415 -12.66 -33.22 -24.58
CA ASP A 415 -11.71 -32.43 -25.38
C ASP A 415 -11.04 -31.29 -24.59
N GLN A 416 -11.80 -30.60 -23.76
CA GLN A 416 -11.32 -29.54 -22.90
C GLN A 416 -10.44 -30.08 -21.78
N MET A 417 -10.77 -31.25 -21.25
CA MET A 417 -9.92 -31.91 -20.25
C MET A 417 -8.60 -32.37 -20.87
N ASN A 418 -8.64 -32.89 -22.10
CA ASN A 418 -7.44 -33.27 -22.84
C ASN A 418 -6.49 -32.11 -23.00
N ASP A 419 -6.96 -30.91 -23.39
CA ASP A 419 -6.15 -29.71 -23.51
C ASP A 419 -5.37 -29.36 -22.23
N LEU A 420 -5.93 -29.65 -21.06
CA LEU A 420 -5.31 -29.44 -19.79
C LEU A 420 -4.29 -30.53 -19.45
N VAL A 421 -4.60 -31.78 -19.75
CA VAL A 421 -3.78 -32.97 -19.43
C VAL A 421 -2.50 -32.99 -20.25
N VAL A 422 -2.60 -32.74 -21.57
CA VAL A 422 -1.45 -32.73 -22.48
C VAL A 422 -0.60 -31.42 -22.40
N SER A 423 -0.98 -30.48 -21.55
CA SER A 423 -0.29 -29.19 -21.46
C SER A 423 1.20 -29.37 -21.13
N PRO A 424 2.11 -28.66 -21.81
CA PRO A 424 3.54 -28.65 -21.46
C PRO A 424 3.83 -28.04 -20.08
N TYR A 425 2.84 -27.40 -19.47
CA TYR A 425 2.98 -26.65 -18.23
C TYR A 425 2.43 -27.41 -17.03
N SER A 426 3.28 -27.80 -16.10
CA SER A 426 2.88 -28.55 -14.90
C SER A 426 1.78 -27.88 -14.07
N ASN A 427 1.77 -26.52 -13.96
CA ASN A 427 0.71 -25.81 -13.25
C ASN A 427 -0.67 -26.00 -13.89
N VAL A 428 -0.75 -26.19 -15.21
CA VAL A 428 -2.00 -26.49 -15.93
C VAL A 428 -2.39 -27.96 -15.69
N ARG A 429 -1.45 -28.90 -15.78
CA ARG A 429 -1.69 -30.32 -15.47
C ARG A 429 -2.10 -30.54 -14.01
N ILE A 430 -1.54 -29.77 -13.07
CA ILE A 430 -1.99 -29.76 -11.66
C ILE A 430 -3.47 -29.35 -11.58
N PHE A 431 -3.87 -28.33 -12.32
CA PHE A 431 -5.26 -27.91 -12.36
C PHE A 431 -6.18 -28.99 -13.00
N ALA A 432 -5.72 -29.68 -14.05
CA ALA A 432 -6.41 -30.85 -14.61
C ALA A 432 -6.69 -31.88 -13.51
N GLY A 433 -5.67 -32.22 -12.70
CA GLY A 433 -5.83 -33.11 -11.55
C GLY A 433 -6.87 -32.62 -10.52
N GLN A 434 -6.96 -31.31 -10.29
CA GLN A 434 -8.00 -30.73 -9.41
C GLN A 434 -9.40 -30.87 -10.01
N CYS A 435 -9.55 -30.72 -11.33
CA CYS A 435 -10.83 -30.83 -12.03
C CYS A 435 -11.43 -32.24 -11.96
N LEU A 436 -10.63 -33.29 -11.72
CA LEU A 436 -11.13 -34.66 -11.55
C LEU A 436 -12.14 -34.80 -10.41
N THR A 437 -12.22 -33.86 -9.48
CA THR A 437 -13.24 -33.86 -8.42
C THR A 437 -14.65 -33.55 -8.95
N SER A 438 -14.78 -32.95 -10.13
CA SER A 438 -16.04 -32.42 -10.67
C SER A 438 -16.43 -32.92 -12.08
N VAL A 439 -15.53 -33.66 -12.76
CA VAL A 439 -15.81 -34.24 -14.08
C VAL A 439 -16.52 -35.59 -13.98
N SER A 440 -17.01 -36.12 -15.11
CA SER A 440 -17.68 -37.43 -15.19
C SER A 440 -16.74 -38.60 -14.87
N GLU A 441 -17.29 -39.77 -14.53
CA GLU A 441 -16.47 -40.98 -14.30
C GLU A 441 -15.73 -41.41 -15.55
N GLU A 442 -16.36 -41.31 -16.71
CA GLU A 442 -15.72 -41.60 -17.99
C GLU A 442 -14.49 -40.74 -18.23
N THR A 443 -14.60 -39.45 -17.98
CA THR A 443 -13.48 -38.49 -18.08
C THR A 443 -12.33 -38.85 -17.11
N ILE A 444 -12.68 -39.31 -15.90
CA ILE A 444 -11.65 -39.76 -14.94
C ILE A 444 -10.95 -41.03 -15.42
N GLN A 445 -11.72 -41.98 -16.00
CA GLN A 445 -11.14 -43.21 -16.53
C GLN A 445 -10.24 -42.96 -17.74
N GLU A 446 -10.60 -42.01 -18.58
CA GLU A 446 -9.84 -41.62 -19.76
C GLU A 446 -8.54 -40.92 -19.41
N PHE A 447 -8.57 -39.88 -18.59
CA PHE A 447 -7.43 -38.98 -18.33
C PHE A 447 -6.74 -39.19 -16.99
N GLY A 448 -7.38 -39.85 -16.04
CA GLY A 448 -6.85 -40.00 -14.70
C GLY A 448 -5.59 -40.80 -14.65
N PHE A 449 -5.41 -41.80 -15.52
CA PHE A 449 -4.20 -42.62 -15.56
C PHE A 449 -2.98 -41.83 -16.01
N GLU A 450 -3.13 -40.98 -17.03
CA GLU A 450 -2.04 -40.13 -17.52
C GLU A 450 -1.54 -39.17 -16.44
N LEU A 451 -2.45 -38.58 -15.69
CA LEU A 451 -2.11 -37.69 -14.58
C LEU A 451 -1.49 -38.43 -13.37
N LEU A 452 -1.80 -39.72 -13.18
CA LEU A 452 -1.19 -40.54 -12.12
C LEU A 452 0.26 -40.93 -12.42
N ILE A 453 0.66 -40.96 -13.67
CA ILE A 453 2.04 -41.27 -14.10
C ILE A 453 2.81 -40.03 -14.55
N ASP A 454 2.29 -38.83 -14.31
CA ASP A 454 2.93 -37.56 -14.68
C ASP A 454 4.34 -37.47 -14.08
N GLU A 455 5.26 -36.88 -14.82
CA GLU A 455 6.63 -36.63 -14.35
C GLU A 455 6.68 -35.75 -13.07
N ASN A 456 5.71 -34.84 -12.93
CA ASN A 456 5.64 -33.90 -11.82
C ASN A 456 4.86 -34.51 -10.63
N GLU A 457 5.52 -34.62 -9.50
CA GLU A 457 4.95 -35.22 -8.28
C GLU A 457 3.73 -34.45 -7.73
N VAL A 458 3.65 -33.13 -7.98
CA VAL A 458 2.49 -32.32 -7.55
C VAL A 458 1.26 -32.67 -8.40
N VAL A 459 1.43 -32.95 -9.69
CA VAL A 459 0.35 -33.47 -10.55
C VAL A 459 -0.13 -34.81 -10.02
N ARG A 460 0.78 -35.77 -9.83
CA ARG A 460 0.44 -37.10 -9.30
C ARG A 460 -0.28 -37.00 -7.95
N SER A 461 0.26 -36.25 -7.00
CA SER A 461 -0.33 -36.13 -5.66
C SER A 461 -1.69 -35.43 -5.66
N THR A 462 -1.91 -34.45 -6.55
CA THR A 462 -3.20 -33.77 -6.70
C THR A 462 -4.25 -34.71 -7.29
N THR A 463 -3.87 -35.49 -8.30
CA THR A 463 -4.72 -36.53 -8.92
C THR A 463 -5.14 -37.59 -7.89
N ILE A 464 -4.21 -38.07 -7.08
CA ILE A 464 -4.47 -39.02 -6.00
C ILE A 464 -5.49 -38.47 -5.01
N ARG A 465 -5.33 -37.22 -4.58
CA ARG A 465 -6.30 -36.58 -3.68
C ARG A 465 -7.70 -36.52 -4.31
N ALA A 466 -7.80 -36.13 -5.59
CA ALA A 466 -9.06 -36.09 -6.30
C ALA A 466 -9.72 -37.48 -6.39
N MET A 467 -8.94 -38.49 -6.74
CA MET A 467 -9.44 -39.89 -6.80
C MET A 467 -9.84 -40.44 -5.41
N GLY A 468 -9.09 -40.06 -4.36
CA GLY A 468 -9.44 -40.39 -2.98
C GLY A 468 -10.74 -39.78 -2.50
N VAL A 469 -11.08 -38.57 -2.98
CA VAL A 469 -12.37 -37.92 -2.71
C VAL A 469 -13.52 -38.64 -3.49
N ARG A 470 -13.30 -38.94 -4.76
CA ARG A 470 -14.31 -39.55 -5.64
C ARG A 470 -14.60 -41.03 -5.31
N LYS A 471 -13.62 -41.76 -4.81
CA LYS A 471 -13.70 -43.18 -4.41
C LYS A 471 -14.36 -44.09 -5.48
N LEU A 472 -14.01 -43.87 -6.74
CA LEU A 472 -14.51 -44.68 -7.86
C LEU A 472 -14.06 -46.14 -7.78
N PRO A 473 -14.69 -47.07 -8.49
CA PRO A 473 -14.27 -48.47 -8.53
C PRO A 473 -12.75 -48.62 -8.77
N GLY A 474 -12.06 -49.39 -7.94
CA GLY A 474 -10.62 -49.58 -8.04
C GLY A 474 -9.75 -48.53 -7.32
N TRP A 475 -10.32 -47.50 -6.71
CA TRP A 475 -9.54 -46.44 -6.02
C TRP A 475 -8.56 -46.96 -4.96
N LEU A 476 -8.93 -48.02 -4.21
CA LEU A 476 -8.06 -48.62 -3.20
C LEU A 476 -6.78 -49.22 -3.83
N LYS A 477 -6.90 -49.81 -5.03
CA LYS A 477 -5.73 -50.34 -5.74
C LYS A 477 -4.82 -49.22 -6.22
N ILE A 478 -5.38 -48.11 -6.63
CA ILE A 478 -4.61 -46.89 -6.99
C ILE A 478 -3.87 -46.38 -5.77
N MET A 479 -4.56 -46.18 -4.63
CA MET A 479 -3.94 -45.72 -3.40
C MET A 479 -2.81 -46.65 -2.92
N SER A 480 -3.05 -47.96 -2.94
CA SER A 480 -2.03 -48.95 -2.55
C SER A 480 -0.77 -48.88 -3.43
N ARG A 481 -0.92 -48.68 -4.74
CA ARG A 481 0.23 -48.47 -5.63
C ARG A 481 0.93 -47.13 -5.36
N SER A 482 0.17 -46.08 -5.09
CA SER A 482 0.72 -44.74 -4.84
C SER A 482 1.46 -44.62 -3.50
N LEU A 483 1.22 -45.53 -2.56
CA LEU A 483 2.08 -45.66 -1.36
C LEU A 483 3.51 -46.13 -1.69
N LEU A 484 3.74 -46.68 -2.88
CA LEU A 484 5.05 -47.12 -3.38
C LEU A 484 5.66 -46.11 -4.37
N ASP A 485 5.04 -44.93 -4.56
CA ASP A 485 5.62 -43.88 -5.41
C ASP A 485 7.03 -43.50 -4.89
N ASP A 486 7.90 -43.07 -5.77
CA ASP A 486 9.26 -42.61 -5.44
C ASP A 486 9.25 -41.28 -4.66
N ASN A 487 8.17 -40.51 -4.77
CA ASN A 487 8.05 -39.21 -4.11
C ASN A 487 7.18 -39.28 -2.85
N TYR A 488 7.71 -38.81 -1.75
CA TYR A 488 7.04 -38.80 -0.45
C TYR A 488 5.72 -37.99 -0.43
N VAL A 489 5.61 -36.91 -1.24
CA VAL A 489 4.37 -36.10 -1.31
C VAL A 489 3.22 -36.91 -1.90
N VAL A 490 3.53 -37.75 -2.86
CA VAL A 490 2.57 -38.67 -3.51
C VAL A 490 2.15 -39.78 -2.54
N GLN A 491 3.13 -40.43 -1.89
CA GLN A 491 2.87 -41.42 -0.83
C GLN A 491 1.98 -40.83 0.27
N ARG A 492 2.27 -39.61 0.70
CA ARG A 492 1.50 -38.92 1.73
C ARG A 492 0.05 -38.65 1.28
N ALA A 493 -0.16 -38.22 0.04
CA ALA A 493 -1.49 -38.01 -0.50
C ALA A 493 -2.33 -39.31 -0.52
N ALA A 494 -1.70 -40.44 -0.88
CA ALA A 494 -2.36 -41.75 -0.86
C ALA A 494 -2.69 -42.21 0.57
N MET A 495 -1.77 -42.03 1.52
CA MET A 495 -2.01 -42.33 2.94
C MET A 495 -3.20 -41.50 3.49
N ASP A 496 -3.19 -40.19 3.24
CA ASP A 496 -4.24 -39.28 3.72
C ASP A 496 -5.61 -39.68 3.13
N ALA A 497 -5.67 -40.07 1.85
CA ALA A 497 -6.88 -40.58 1.22
C ALA A 497 -7.39 -41.88 1.84
N LEU A 498 -6.50 -42.81 2.18
CA LEU A 498 -6.84 -44.08 2.83
C LEU A 498 -7.32 -43.85 4.27
N LEU A 499 -6.69 -42.95 5.03
CA LEU A 499 -7.11 -42.58 6.38
C LEU A 499 -8.50 -41.92 6.40
N GLY A 500 -8.89 -41.25 5.32
CA GLY A 500 -10.23 -40.68 5.13
C GLY A 500 -11.34 -41.73 4.95
N ASP A 501 -11.01 -43.04 4.92
CA ASP A 501 -11.98 -44.14 4.88
C ASP A 501 -11.54 -45.24 5.86
N THR A 502 -12.04 -45.14 7.10
CA THR A 502 -11.64 -46.07 8.17
C THR A 502 -12.05 -47.51 7.93
N ILE A 503 -13.10 -47.75 7.13
CA ILE A 503 -13.64 -49.10 6.88
C ILE A 503 -12.83 -49.77 5.77
N LYS A 504 -12.64 -49.12 4.64
CA LYS A 504 -12.03 -49.72 3.44
C LYS A 504 -10.56 -49.36 3.26
N GLY A 505 -10.18 -48.13 3.61
CA GLY A 505 -8.82 -47.58 3.40
C GLY A 505 -7.82 -48.01 4.46
N VAL A 506 -8.22 -48.01 5.74
CA VAL A 506 -7.32 -48.38 6.84
C VAL A 506 -6.79 -49.81 6.72
N PRO A 507 -7.59 -50.84 6.35
CA PRO A 507 -7.04 -52.17 6.11
C PRO A 507 -5.93 -52.21 5.05
N VAL A 508 -6.08 -51.44 3.95
CA VAL A 508 -5.08 -51.36 2.88
C VAL A 508 -3.80 -50.68 3.41
N LEU A 509 -3.95 -49.65 4.22
CA LEU A 509 -2.81 -48.95 4.81
C LEU A 509 -2.05 -49.86 5.79
N ARG A 510 -2.75 -50.65 6.61
CA ARG A 510 -2.14 -51.65 7.52
C ARG A 510 -1.38 -52.72 6.76
N ASP A 511 -1.94 -53.24 5.67
CA ASP A 511 -1.29 -54.21 4.80
C ASP A 511 0.03 -53.64 4.24
N HIS A 512 -0.03 -52.40 3.77
CA HIS A 512 1.19 -51.72 3.29
C HIS A 512 2.25 -51.57 4.41
N VAL A 513 1.85 -51.14 5.60
CA VAL A 513 2.75 -50.97 6.76
C VAL A 513 3.39 -52.30 7.17
N SER A 514 2.65 -53.41 7.09
CA SER A 514 3.17 -54.73 7.40
C SER A 514 4.21 -55.22 6.40
N LYS A 515 3.97 -54.93 5.10
CA LYS A 515 4.86 -55.31 3.99
C LYS A 515 6.09 -54.43 3.84
N ASN A 516 6.01 -53.18 4.28
CA ASN A 516 7.07 -52.16 4.13
C ASN A 516 7.41 -51.49 5.48
N PRO A 517 7.82 -52.24 6.53
CA PRO A 517 7.91 -51.72 7.91
C PRO A 517 8.92 -50.59 8.10
N THR A 518 9.94 -50.51 7.26
CA THR A 518 11.06 -49.55 7.38
C THR A 518 10.87 -48.28 6.55
N SER A 519 9.83 -48.22 5.73
CA SER A 519 9.60 -47.04 4.89
C SER A 519 9.15 -45.82 5.73
N LYS A 520 9.54 -44.64 5.26
CA LYS A 520 9.18 -43.36 5.91
C LYS A 520 7.66 -43.17 6.00
N ILE A 521 6.93 -43.56 4.97
CA ILE A 521 5.47 -43.45 4.97
C ILE A 521 4.82 -44.44 5.92
N SER A 522 5.37 -45.65 6.09
CA SER A 522 4.90 -46.65 7.05
C SER A 522 5.09 -46.20 8.50
N SER A 523 6.19 -45.52 8.79
CA SER A 523 6.45 -44.92 10.12
C SER A 523 5.42 -43.86 10.43
N LEU A 524 5.11 -42.97 9.47
CA LEU A 524 4.08 -41.95 9.64
C LEU A 524 2.69 -42.57 9.75
N ALA A 525 2.34 -43.56 8.91
CA ALA A 525 1.06 -44.24 8.95
C ALA A 525 0.80 -44.91 10.31
N ARG A 526 1.81 -45.56 10.92
CA ARG A 526 1.72 -46.10 12.29
C ARG A 526 1.37 -45.01 13.31
N SER A 527 2.08 -43.89 13.26
CA SER A 527 1.84 -42.75 14.16
C SER A 527 0.41 -42.20 14.01
N GLU A 528 -0.05 -42.04 12.77
CA GLU A 528 -1.41 -41.52 12.52
C GLU A 528 -2.50 -42.53 12.93
N LEU A 529 -2.32 -43.82 12.62
CA LEU A 529 -3.23 -44.88 13.06
C LEU A 529 -3.34 -44.95 14.60
N GLN A 530 -2.21 -44.76 15.31
CA GLN A 530 -2.19 -44.70 16.76
C GLN A 530 -2.93 -43.47 17.28
N ARG A 531 -2.71 -42.31 16.67
CA ARG A 531 -3.34 -41.04 17.03
C ARG A 531 -4.88 -41.08 16.93
N ILE A 532 -5.41 -41.81 15.93
CA ILE A 532 -6.86 -41.95 15.73
C ILE A 532 -7.46 -43.21 16.41
N GLY A 533 -6.66 -43.90 17.26
CA GLY A 533 -7.14 -45.06 17.99
C GLY A 533 -7.34 -46.35 17.19
N LEU A 534 -6.75 -46.43 16.00
CA LEU A 534 -6.85 -47.56 15.06
C LEU A 534 -5.52 -48.33 14.90
N SER A 535 -4.72 -48.37 15.93
CA SER A 535 -3.39 -49.02 15.91
C SER A 535 -3.42 -50.55 15.93
N ARG A 536 -4.60 -51.16 16.24
CA ARG A 536 -4.78 -52.64 16.26
C ARG A 536 -5.35 -53.15 14.94
#